data_9e57e7031e005dff56d1d744db87affd
#
_entry.id   9e57e7031e005dff56d1d744db87affd
#
_cell.length_a   1.000
_cell.length_b   1.000
_cell.length_c   1.000
_cell.angle_alpha   90.00
_cell.angle_beta   90.00
_cell.angle_gamma   90.00
#
_symmetry.space_group_name_H-M   'P 1'
#
loop_
_entity.id
_entity.type
_entity.pdbx_description
1 polymer ?
#
loop_
_entity_poly.entity_id
_entity_poly.type
_entity_poly.pdbx_seq_one_letter_code
_entity_poly.pdbx_strand_id
1 'polypeptide(L)'
;ERLQRSGLFEGVSVTLDGDAGKADAAAVTVRLREAPLQQATVGVGISANTGPRVSLEHLHRRIFNQCATLRNKVEWGAKRKAWEGELASHALPGLYRNLLGGAWESVESDTDRVYSARVRLGRAYETQRHERLWFVQGEQVRVRPFDTSTAASAGTRTDTTSATLNFHSTWRELDSI
;
A
#
# COMPACT_ATOMS: atom_id res chain seq x y z
N GLU A 1 -8.13 -14.75 14.46
CA GLU A 1 -7.26 -13.59 14.25
C GLU A 1 -6.41 -13.66 12.96
N ARG A 2 -5.72 -14.79 12.65
CA ARG A 2 -4.92 -14.91 11.41
C ARG A 2 -5.77 -14.75 10.15
N LEU A 3 -6.97 -15.34 10.12
CA LEU A 3 -7.91 -15.22 9.00
C LEU A 3 -8.41 -13.78 8.82
N GLN A 4 -8.70 -13.07 9.91
CA GLN A 4 -9.10 -11.65 9.86
C GLN A 4 -7.99 -10.75 9.32
N ARG A 5 -6.73 -10.99 9.73
CA ARG A 5 -5.57 -10.23 9.26
C ARG A 5 -5.18 -10.49 7.81
N SER A 6 -5.66 -11.60 7.22
CA SER A 6 -5.37 -11.89 5.81
C SER A 6 -5.91 -10.85 4.84
N GLY A 7 -6.92 -10.06 5.25
CA GLY A 7 -7.64 -9.11 4.40
C GLY A 7 -8.55 -9.77 3.36
N LEU A 8 -8.70 -11.11 3.42
CA LEU A 8 -9.54 -11.88 2.51
C LEU A 8 -10.97 -12.08 3.05
N PHE A 9 -11.15 -11.88 4.36
CA PHE A 9 -12.42 -12.10 5.05
C PHE A 9 -12.86 -10.83 5.76
N GLU A 10 -14.13 -10.46 5.58
CA GLU A 10 -14.77 -9.36 6.31
C GLU A 10 -15.22 -9.79 7.71
N GLY A 11 -15.57 -11.06 7.87
CA GLY A 11 -16.04 -11.61 9.12
C GLY A 11 -15.53 -13.03 9.35
N VAL A 12 -15.09 -13.27 10.57
CA VAL A 12 -14.67 -14.60 11.03
C VAL A 12 -15.30 -14.81 12.40
N SER A 13 -16.14 -15.83 12.54
CA SER A 13 -16.66 -16.28 13.82
C SER A 13 -16.33 -17.73 14.07
N VAL A 14 -15.92 -18.03 15.28
CA VAL A 14 -15.61 -19.38 15.73
C VAL A 14 -16.51 -19.67 16.93
N THR A 15 -17.32 -20.71 16.83
CA THR A 15 -18.19 -21.17 17.91
C THR A 15 -17.82 -22.60 18.26
N LEU A 16 -17.72 -22.86 19.56
CA LEU A 16 -17.53 -24.19 20.11
C LEU A 16 -18.89 -24.70 20.58
N ASP A 17 -19.24 -25.94 20.23
CA ASP A 17 -20.38 -26.61 20.82
C ASP A 17 -20.09 -26.94 22.28
N GLY A 18 -20.81 -26.26 23.18
CA GLY A 18 -20.60 -26.34 24.63
C GLY A 18 -21.35 -27.47 25.33
N ASP A 19 -21.84 -28.50 24.61
CA ASP A 19 -22.52 -29.65 25.21
C ASP A 19 -21.56 -30.47 26.04
N ALA A 20 -21.71 -30.41 27.38
CA ALA A 20 -20.86 -31.13 28.32
C ALA A 20 -20.85 -32.66 28.12
N GLY A 21 -21.93 -33.22 27.51
CA GLY A 21 -22.00 -34.64 27.18
C GLY A 21 -21.12 -35.07 26.00
N LYS A 22 -20.53 -34.10 25.26
CA LYS A 22 -19.69 -34.32 24.08
C LYS A 22 -18.29 -33.74 24.23
N ALA A 23 -17.80 -33.62 25.45
CA ALA A 23 -16.54 -32.97 25.73
C ALA A 23 -15.32 -33.56 24.98
N ASP A 24 -15.34 -34.87 24.71
CA ASP A 24 -14.27 -35.59 24.00
C ASP A 24 -14.31 -35.38 22.48
N ALA A 25 -15.40 -34.84 21.92
CA ALA A 25 -15.59 -34.60 20.49
C ALA A 25 -16.40 -33.34 20.21
N ALA A 26 -16.04 -32.25 20.89
CA ALA A 26 -16.70 -30.96 20.72
C ALA A 26 -16.54 -30.42 19.29
N ALA A 27 -17.65 -30.08 18.65
CA ALA A 27 -17.65 -29.53 17.29
C ALA A 27 -17.23 -28.05 17.31
N VAL A 28 -16.24 -27.71 16.49
CA VAL A 28 -15.84 -26.32 16.24
C VAL A 28 -16.43 -25.86 14.92
N THR A 29 -17.34 -24.89 14.98
CA THR A 29 -17.95 -24.31 13.79
C THR A 29 -17.23 -22.99 13.46
N VAL A 30 -16.65 -22.91 12.25
CA VAL A 30 -16.02 -21.69 11.74
C VAL A 30 -16.88 -21.13 10.62
N ARG A 31 -17.39 -19.91 10.80
CA ARG A 31 -18.13 -19.18 9.77
C ARG A 31 -17.25 -18.08 9.22
N LEU A 32 -17.07 -18.08 7.90
CA LEU A 32 -16.25 -17.13 7.16
C LEU A 32 -17.15 -16.34 6.21
N ARG A 33 -16.97 -15.03 6.18
CA ARG A 33 -17.54 -14.15 5.17
C ARG A 33 -16.39 -13.59 4.35
N GLU A 34 -16.31 -13.95 3.08
CA GLU A 34 -15.28 -13.45 2.18
C GLU A 34 -15.46 -11.95 1.91
N ALA A 35 -14.34 -11.23 1.84
CA ALA A 35 -14.33 -9.85 1.41
C ALA A 35 -14.53 -9.77 -0.11
N PRO A 36 -15.10 -8.67 -0.65
CA PRO A 36 -15.25 -8.49 -2.09
C PRO A 36 -13.92 -8.68 -2.81
N LEU A 37 -13.95 -9.43 -3.93
CA LEU A 37 -12.74 -9.70 -4.72
C LEU A 37 -12.12 -8.40 -5.24
N GLN A 38 -12.94 -7.46 -5.64
CA GLN A 38 -12.54 -6.15 -6.12
C GLN A 38 -13.31 -5.06 -5.38
N GLN A 39 -12.61 -3.96 -5.14
CA GLN A 39 -13.18 -2.77 -4.53
C GLN A 39 -12.60 -1.54 -5.23
N ALA A 40 -13.47 -0.64 -5.63
CA ALA A 40 -13.08 0.65 -6.19
C ALA A 40 -13.68 1.78 -5.36
N THR A 41 -12.87 2.81 -5.09
CA THR A 41 -13.28 4.01 -4.37
C THR A 41 -12.91 5.22 -5.19
N VAL A 42 -13.87 6.09 -5.46
CA VAL A 42 -13.65 7.37 -6.15
C VAL A 42 -13.74 8.48 -5.13
N GLY A 43 -12.75 9.37 -5.15
CA GLY A 43 -12.72 10.57 -4.32
C GLY A 43 -12.64 11.83 -5.17
N VAL A 44 -13.31 12.87 -4.74
CA VAL A 44 -13.20 14.23 -5.30
C VAL A 44 -12.85 15.19 -4.19
N GLY A 45 -12.00 16.17 -4.48
CA GLY A 45 -11.57 17.12 -3.47
C GLY A 45 -11.07 18.41 -4.09
N ILE A 46 -10.99 19.46 -3.28
CA ILE A 46 -10.41 20.75 -3.63
C ILE A 46 -9.45 21.18 -2.53
N SER A 47 -8.32 21.72 -2.93
CA SER A 47 -7.32 22.27 -2.01
C SER A 47 -6.91 23.66 -2.49
N ALA A 48 -6.68 24.60 -1.57
CA ALA A 48 -6.25 25.95 -1.89
C ALA A 48 -4.92 25.95 -2.67
N ASN A 49 -4.00 25.01 -2.37
CA ASN A 49 -2.65 25.00 -2.94
C ASN A 49 -2.57 24.22 -4.27
N THR A 50 -3.35 23.13 -4.41
CA THR A 50 -3.25 22.23 -5.56
C THR A 50 -4.48 22.24 -6.47
N GLY A 51 -5.52 22.99 -6.10
CA GLY A 51 -6.77 23.08 -6.87
C GLY A 51 -7.65 21.82 -6.76
N PRO A 52 -8.57 21.64 -7.72
CA PRO A 52 -9.43 20.47 -7.77
C PRO A 52 -8.64 19.20 -8.10
N ARG A 53 -9.08 18.07 -7.53
CA ARG A 53 -8.50 16.75 -7.79
C ARG A 53 -9.55 15.66 -7.74
N VAL A 54 -9.28 14.61 -8.51
CA VAL A 54 -10.04 13.36 -8.50
C VAL A 54 -9.07 12.24 -8.15
N SER A 55 -9.51 11.29 -7.37
CA SER A 55 -8.73 10.10 -7.02
C SER A 55 -9.55 8.84 -7.29
N LEU A 56 -8.86 7.78 -7.69
CA LEU A 56 -9.41 6.45 -7.85
C LEU A 56 -8.49 5.48 -7.10
N GLU A 57 -9.05 4.76 -6.16
CA GLU A 57 -8.37 3.65 -5.49
C GLU A 57 -9.02 2.35 -5.96
N HIS A 58 -8.20 1.39 -6.37
CA HIS A 58 -8.64 0.06 -6.78
C HIS A 58 -7.87 -1.00 -6.01
N LEU A 59 -8.60 -1.91 -5.41
CA LEU A 59 -8.07 -3.06 -4.69
C LEU A 59 -8.58 -4.34 -5.34
N HIS A 60 -7.67 -5.24 -5.70
CA HIS A 60 -7.97 -6.56 -6.22
C HIS A 60 -7.30 -7.63 -5.35
N ARG A 61 -8.07 -8.46 -4.64
CA ARG A 61 -7.58 -9.40 -3.62
C ARG A 61 -7.02 -10.72 -4.16
N ARG A 62 -7.22 -11.01 -5.43
CA ARG A 62 -6.71 -12.24 -6.08
C ARG A 62 -6.40 -11.95 -7.55
N ILE A 63 -5.35 -11.17 -7.79
CA ILE A 63 -4.99 -10.80 -9.16
C ILE A 63 -4.50 -12.01 -9.96
N PHE A 64 -4.97 -12.14 -11.22
CA PHE A 64 -4.66 -13.26 -12.12
C PHE A 64 -4.89 -14.64 -11.48
N ASN A 65 -5.86 -14.74 -10.58
CA ASN A 65 -6.14 -15.95 -9.77
C ASN A 65 -4.96 -16.42 -8.90
N GLN A 66 -4.00 -15.53 -8.66
CA GLN A 66 -2.83 -15.78 -7.79
C GLN A 66 -3.14 -15.37 -6.35
N CYS A 67 -2.43 -15.97 -5.40
CA CYS A 67 -2.49 -15.58 -4.00
C CYS A 67 -1.76 -14.25 -3.75
N ALA A 68 -2.22 -13.18 -4.40
CA ALA A 68 -1.65 -11.85 -4.32
C ALA A 68 -2.73 -10.77 -4.40
N THR A 69 -2.54 -9.71 -3.65
CA THR A 69 -3.39 -8.52 -3.61
C THR A 69 -2.72 -7.40 -4.38
N LEU A 70 -3.43 -6.79 -5.32
CA LEU A 70 -3.00 -5.58 -6.02
C LEU A 70 -3.80 -4.40 -5.49
N ARG A 71 -3.09 -3.35 -5.08
CA ARG A 71 -3.67 -2.04 -4.76
C ARG A 71 -3.13 -1.02 -5.75
N ASN A 72 -4.01 -0.23 -6.33
CA ASN A 72 -3.66 0.91 -7.17
C ASN A 72 -4.35 2.15 -6.65
N LYS A 73 -3.64 3.26 -6.71
CA LYS A 73 -4.18 4.59 -6.46
C LYS A 73 -3.73 5.54 -7.55
N VAL A 74 -4.68 6.21 -8.16
CA VAL A 74 -4.44 7.25 -9.15
C VAL A 74 -5.02 8.55 -8.61
N GLU A 75 -4.26 9.61 -8.70
CA GLU A 75 -4.70 10.97 -8.38
C GLU A 75 -4.47 11.86 -9.61
N TRP A 76 -5.49 12.59 -10.00
CA TRP A 76 -5.45 13.53 -11.11
C TRP A 76 -5.97 14.88 -10.65
N GLY A 77 -5.08 15.85 -10.62
CA GLY A 77 -5.39 17.23 -10.25
C GLY A 77 -4.75 18.25 -11.17
N ALA A 78 -5.07 19.51 -10.95
CA ALA A 78 -4.55 20.61 -11.77
C ALA A 78 -3.02 20.73 -11.65
N LYS A 79 -2.48 20.70 -10.43
CA LYS A 79 -1.05 20.86 -10.14
C LYS A 79 -0.35 19.55 -9.76
N ARG A 80 -1.11 18.45 -9.52
CA ARG A 80 -0.57 17.17 -9.08
C ARG A 80 -1.21 16.02 -9.86
N LYS A 81 -0.36 15.14 -10.38
CA LYS A 81 -0.76 13.87 -10.99
C LYS A 81 0.10 12.79 -10.35
N ALA A 82 -0.52 11.73 -9.86
CA ALA A 82 0.21 10.67 -9.18
C ALA A 82 -0.43 9.31 -9.47
N TRP A 83 0.41 8.29 -9.50
CA TRP A 83 0.03 6.90 -9.49
C TRP A 83 0.88 6.16 -8.46
N GLU A 84 0.25 5.31 -7.69
CA GLU A 84 0.90 4.39 -6.76
C GLU A 84 0.27 3.01 -6.92
N GLY A 85 1.11 2.00 -7.08
CA GLY A 85 0.72 0.60 -7.19
C GLY A 85 1.51 -0.26 -6.22
N GLU A 86 0.83 -1.22 -5.58
CA GLU A 86 1.48 -2.20 -4.72
C GLU A 86 0.89 -3.59 -4.98
N LEU A 87 1.76 -4.53 -5.24
CA LEU A 87 1.46 -5.95 -5.32
C LEU A 87 2.04 -6.62 -4.06
N ALA A 88 1.16 -7.23 -3.27
CA ALA A 88 1.53 -7.95 -2.05
C ALA A 88 1.12 -9.42 -2.16
N SER A 89 2.04 -10.35 -1.93
CA SER A 89 1.65 -11.76 -1.80
C SER A 89 0.75 -11.94 -0.57
N HIS A 90 -0.13 -12.94 -0.60
CA HIS A 90 -0.76 -13.40 0.63
C HIS A 90 0.30 -13.98 1.56
N ALA A 91 -0.05 -14.18 2.83
CA ALA A 91 0.90 -14.72 3.78
C ALA A 91 1.43 -16.09 3.34
N LEU A 92 2.72 -16.16 3.14
CA LEU A 92 3.47 -17.39 2.83
C LEU A 92 3.72 -18.21 4.10
N PRO A 93 4.14 -19.48 3.99
CA PRO A 93 4.65 -20.22 5.14
C PRO A 93 5.69 -19.40 5.91
N GLY A 94 5.54 -19.32 7.24
CA GLY A 94 6.37 -18.45 8.08
C GLY A 94 5.88 -17.03 8.23
N LEU A 95 4.64 -16.72 7.79
CA LEU A 95 3.98 -15.41 7.96
C LEU A 95 4.64 -14.25 7.20
N TYR A 96 5.44 -14.54 6.19
CA TYR A 96 6.05 -13.54 5.33
C TYR A 96 5.13 -13.14 4.18
N ARG A 97 5.20 -11.88 3.79
CA ARG A 97 4.56 -11.33 2.59
C ARG A 97 5.61 -10.63 1.74
N ASN A 98 5.68 -10.97 0.47
CA ASN A 98 6.54 -10.26 -0.48
C ASN A 98 5.78 -9.04 -1.01
N LEU A 99 6.50 -7.94 -1.19
CA LEU A 99 5.96 -6.65 -1.61
C LEU A 99 6.72 -6.16 -2.84
N LEU A 100 5.98 -5.74 -3.85
CA LEU A 100 6.49 -5.02 -5.01
C LEU A 100 5.66 -3.74 -5.12
N GLY A 101 6.30 -2.58 -5.03
CA GLY A 101 5.64 -1.29 -5.14
C GLY A 101 6.23 -0.45 -6.26
N GLY A 102 5.40 0.36 -6.88
CA GLY A 102 5.78 1.37 -7.84
C GLY A 102 4.99 2.64 -7.59
N ALA A 103 5.61 3.79 -7.81
CA ALA A 103 4.95 5.08 -7.76
C ALA A 103 5.53 6.02 -8.80
N TRP A 104 4.67 6.86 -9.33
CA TRP A 104 5.04 7.96 -10.19
C TRP A 104 4.23 9.20 -9.79
N GLU A 105 4.89 10.33 -9.79
CA GLU A 105 4.30 11.59 -9.41
C GLU A 105 4.82 12.73 -10.28
N SER A 106 3.95 13.66 -10.62
CA SER A 106 4.26 14.93 -11.25
C SER A 106 3.59 16.04 -10.46
N VAL A 107 4.40 16.93 -9.92
CA VAL A 107 3.95 18.10 -9.15
C VAL A 107 4.37 19.36 -9.90
N GLU A 108 3.43 20.26 -10.11
CA GLU A 108 3.64 21.56 -10.70
C GLU A 108 3.55 22.65 -9.63
N SER A 109 4.63 23.37 -9.49
CA SER A 109 4.74 24.60 -8.71
C SER A 109 4.61 25.83 -9.64
N ASP A 110 4.65 27.01 -9.11
CA ASP A 110 4.62 28.25 -9.92
C ASP A 110 5.92 28.45 -10.71
N THR A 111 7.03 27.86 -10.29
CA THR A 111 8.36 28.01 -10.88
C THR A 111 8.88 26.74 -11.56
N ASP A 112 8.45 25.56 -11.10
CA ASP A 112 9.06 24.31 -11.46
C ASP A 112 8.03 23.20 -11.66
N ARG A 113 8.38 22.20 -12.45
CA ARG A 113 7.71 20.91 -12.50
C ARG A 113 8.64 19.80 -12.04
N VAL A 114 8.22 19.08 -11.00
CA VAL A 114 8.98 17.98 -10.42
C VAL A 114 8.33 16.66 -10.85
N TYR A 115 9.12 15.76 -11.39
CA TYR A 115 8.74 14.39 -11.67
C TYR A 115 9.48 13.46 -10.74
N SER A 116 8.79 12.56 -10.09
CA SER A 116 9.42 11.47 -9.35
C SER A 116 8.90 10.12 -9.80
N ALA A 117 9.78 9.14 -9.84
CA ALA A 117 9.43 7.75 -10.07
C ALA A 117 10.19 6.89 -9.08
N ARG A 118 9.52 5.94 -8.43
CA ARG A 118 10.15 5.03 -7.48
C ARG A 118 9.62 3.61 -7.65
N VAL A 119 10.51 2.67 -7.38
CA VAL A 119 10.19 1.24 -7.32
C VAL A 119 10.74 0.70 -6.02
N ARG A 120 9.99 -0.15 -5.35
CA ARG A 120 10.42 -0.82 -4.12
C ARG A 120 10.14 -2.32 -4.18
N LEU A 121 11.08 -3.09 -3.64
CA LEU A 121 10.97 -4.52 -3.43
C LEU A 121 11.22 -4.81 -1.96
N GLY A 122 10.36 -5.58 -1.34
CA GLY A 122 10.49 -5.82 0.08
C GLY A 122 9.78 -7.06 0.56
N ARG A 123 9.91 -7.27 1.85
CA ARG A 123 9.26 -8.35 2.58
C ARG A 123 8.79 -7.86 3.93
N ALA A 124 7.54 -8.15 4.24
CA ALA A 124 6.95 -7.92 5.53
C ALA A 124 6.80 -9.23 6.29
N TYR A 125 6.97 -9.18 7.59
CA TYR A 125 6.68 -10.23 8.53
C TYR A 125 5.79 -9.66 9.63
N GLU A 126 4.65 -10.25 9.86
CA GLU A 126 3.69 -9.73 10.82
C GLU A 126 3.14 -10.83 11.72
N THR A 127 3.32 -10.65 13.03
CA THR A 127 2.70 -11.44 14.09
C THR A 127 1.96 -10.51 15.05
N GLN A 128 1.33 -11.07 16.08
CA GLN A 128 0.70 -10.26 17.14
C GLN A 128 1.69 -9.35 17.86
N ARG A 129 2.90 -9.85 18.11
CA ARG A 129 3.92 -9.17 18.90
C ARG A 129 5.00 -8.49 18.09
N HIS A 130 5.27 -8.98 16.88
CA HIS A 130 6.35 -8.47 16.03
C HIS A 130 5.84 -8.10 14.66
N GLU A 131 6.25 -6.94 14.20
CA GLU A 131 6.14 -6.50 12.82
C GLU A 131 7.54 -6.14 12.33
N ARG A 132 7.94 -6.69 11.18
CA ARG A 132 9.21 -6.38 10.53
C ARG A 132 8.94 -6.12 9.06
N LEU A 133 9.46 -5.02 8.57
CA LEU A 133 9.41 -4.65 7.17
C LEU A 133 10.83 -4.27 6.73
N TRP A 134 11.28 -4.85 5.66
CA TRP A 134 12.49 -4.41 5.00
C TRP A 134 12.24 -4.29 3.50
N PHE A 135 12.80 -3.28 2.89
CA PHE A 135 12.71 -3.07 1.47
C PHE A 135 13.89 -2.28 0.91
N VAL A 136 14.19 -2.57 -0.35
CA VAL A 136 15.07 -1.76 -1.17
C VAL A 136 14.21 -0.89 -2.05
N GLN A 137 14.55 0.37 -2.15
CA GLN A 137 13.86 1.36 -2.98
C GLN A 137 14.85 2.07 -3.88
N GLY A 138 14.52 2.11 -5.16
CA GLY A 138 15.15 3.00 -6.15
C GLY A 138 14.23 4.16 -6.46
N GLU A 139 14.77 5.37 -6.53
CA GLU A 139 14.01 6.58 -6.84
C GLU A 139 14.78 7.46 -7.82
N GLN A 140 14.05 8.01 -8.78
CA GLN A 140 14.54 9.02 -9.70
C GLN A 140 13.68 10.28 -9.60
N VAL A 141 14.31 11.41 -9.39
CA VAL A 141 13.68 12.73 -9.34
C VAL A 141 14.24 13.61 -10.45
N ARG A 142 13.35 14.28 -11.18
CA ARG A 142 13.69 15.24 -12.22
C ARG A 142 12.99 16.56 -11.96
N VAL A 143 13.77 17.62 -11.86
CA VAL A 143 13.27 18.99 -11.73
C VAL A 143 13.43 19.70 -13.06
N ARG A 144 12.35 20.30 -13.55
CA ARG A 144 12.30 21.10 -14.77
C ARG A 144 11.76 22.49 -14.42
N PRO A 145 12.60 23.50 -14.37
CA PRO A 145 12.14 24.87 -14.22
C PRO A 145 11.32 25.31 -15.44
N PHE A 146 10.31 26.16 -15.22
CA PHE A 146 9.66 26.83 -16.33
C PHE A 146 10.60 27.90 -16.88
N ASP A 147 10.80 27.92 -18.19
CA ASP A 147 11.54 28.97 -18.86
C ASP A 147 10.87 30.33 -18.62
N THR A 148 11.34 31.06 -17.65
CA THR A 148 11.10 32.51 -17.58
C THR A 148 12.11 33.12 -18.54
N SER A 149 11.61 33.66 -19.65
CA SER A 149 12.33 34.23 -20.78
C SER A 149 13.09 35.49 -20.41
N THR A 150 14.14 35.37 -19.59
CA THR A 150 15.19 36.35 -19.41
C THR A 150 16.51 35.58 -19.46
N ALA A 151 17.28 35.81 -20.49
CA ALA A 151 18.47 35.06 -20.92
C ALA A 151 19.65 34.97 -19.93
N ALA A 152 19.43 35.18 -18.62
CA ALA A 152 20.45 35.11 -17.58
C ALA A 152 20.21 34.03 -16.50
N SER A 153 19.10 33.29 -16.52
CA SER A 153 18.79 32.26 -15.52
C SER A 153 18.06 31.10 -16.19
N ALA A 154 18.68 30.45 -17.17
CA ALA A 154 18.24 29.13 -17.57
C ALA A 154 18.35 28.22 -16.33
N GLY A 155 17.22 27.97 -15.64
CA GLY A 155 17.18 27.12 -14.47
C GLY A 155 17.79 25.75 -14.81
N THR A 156 18.77 25.32 -14.05
CA THR A 156 19.50 24.09 -14.33
C THR A 156 18.56 22.90 -14.12
N ARG A 157 18.34 22.14 -15.17
CA ARG A 157 17.67 20.84 -15.08
C ARG A 157 18.48 19.95 -14.13
N THR A 158 17.82 19.43 -13.11
CA THR A 158 18.46 18.52 -12.13
C THR A 158 17.80 17.16 -12.22
N ASP A 159 18.60 16.15 -12.47
CA ASP A 159 18.20 14.74 -12.45
C ASP A 159 18.98 14.06 -11.30
N THR A 160 18.26 13.47 -10.36
CA THR A 160 18.85 12.78 -9.21
C THR A 160 18.32 11.35 -9.16
N THR A 161 19.20 10.41 -8.92
CA THR A 161 18.85 9.00 -8.69
C THR A 161 19.38 8.58 -7.34
N SER A 162 18.55 7.89 -6.56
CA SER A 162 18.92 7.36 -5.25
C SER A 162 18.50 5.91 -5.10
N ALA A 163 19.24 5.19 -4.27
CA ALA A 163 18.88 3.85 -3.81
C ALA A 163 18.95 3.81 -2.29
N THR A 164 17.95 3.26 -1.64
CA THR A 164 17.87 3.17 -0.19
C THR A 164 17.53 1.75 0.25
N LEU A 165 18.13 1.33 1.36
CA LEU A 165 17.74 0.13 2.09
C LEU A 165 17.04 0.56 3.37
N ASN A 166 15.83 0.07 3.59
CA ASN A 166 15.01 0.44 4.74
C ASN A 166 14.71 -0.81 5.56
N PHE A 167 14.81 -0.66 6.85
CA PHE A 167 14.40 -1.66 7.82
C PHE A 167 13.53 -1.01 8.90
N HIS A 168 12.35 -1.58 9.12
CA HIS A 168 11.44 -1.17 10.17
C HIS A 168 11.12 -2.40 11.03
N SER A 169 11.18 -2.24 12.33
CA SER A 169 10.81 -3.29 13.29
C SER A 169 9.99 -2.68 14.42
N THR A 170 8.82 -3.27 14.65
CA THR A 170 7.94 -2.88 15.76
C THR A 170 7.74 -4.08 16.67
N TRP A 171 7.96 -3.86 17.94
CA TRP A 171 7.63 -4.81 19.00
C TRP A 171 6.42 -4.30 19.76
N ARG A 172 5.39 -5.12 19.89
CA ARG A 172 4.20 -4.80 20.68
C ARG A 172 4.20 -5.66 21.93
N GLU A 173 4.32 -5.03 23.07
CA GLU A 173 4.10 -5.67 24.36
C GLU A 173 2.58 -5.64 24.59
N LEU A 174 1.97 -6.83 24.60
CA LEU A 174 0.54 -6.98 24.87
C LEU A 174 0.44 -7.42 26.33
N ASP A 175 -0.04 -6.54 27.18
CA ASP A 175 -0.45 -6.93 28.52
C ASP A 175 -1.61 -7.91 28.39
N SER A 176 -1.42 -9.10 28.92
CA SER A 176 -2.53 -10.07 29.06
C SER A 176 -3.44 -9.57 30.19
N ILE A 177 -4.61 -9.05 29.80
CA ILE A 177 -5.73 -8.84 30.74
C ILE A 177 -6.40 -10.18 30.99
#